data_8fcb55f8fc8882cca275d4e2f532d357
#
_entry.id   8fcb55f8fc8882cca275d4e2f532d357
#
_cell.length_a   1.000
_cell.length_b   1.000
_cell.length_c   1.000
_cell.angle_alpha   90.00
_cell.angle_beta   90.00
_cell.angle_gamma   90.00
#
_symmetry.space_group_name_H-M   'P 1'
#
loop_
_entity.id
_entity.type
_entity.pdbx_description
1 polymer ?
#
loop_
_entity_poly.entity_id
_entity_poly.type
_entity_poly.pdbx_seq_one_letter_code
_entity_poly.pdbx_strand_id
1 'polypeptide(L)'
;MIKLCASSAVSARRLFGGLMMGMGLVGTSLLPTGAQAEIPYFEDAVAKGTLPPMLQRLPEHPNVIDFGAEGKTVGKYGGEFVTIMGRSKDIRMAVVYGYARLVGYDQDLNLQPDILEALDVNEEGNVFTLHLRKGHKWSDGAPFTAEDFRYYWEDIVNNDELFPVGPPRFLFVGDEPASFEVIDEYTVRYSWSRPNPFFLTELAATRPPFIYRPAHYLKQFHEKYRDAAELDALVQERGLRSWAVLHTDMDRPYKLSNIDRPSLEPWLITTEEPSDRFVFVRNPYYHRVDPEGNQLPYIDRMIFNISNSKLVPAKVGAGEVDLQSRILSLKDYTFLKQSEAKQNYQVRLWDVGAGAYAALYPNLTCSDPVWRDVIRDVRFRRALSLGINRTEINRVLFFGLAQPTNNTVLPKSPLFKPEYRESFIKFDVKAANALLDEMGLDKRDGDGIRLLPDGRPMEIIVETTGENPEHDDMLELIGDSWRKIGVKMY
;
A
#
# COMPACT_ATOMS: atom_id res chain seq x y z
N MET A 1 43.02 -38.14 16.77
CA MET A 1 43.87 -37.39 15.83
C MET A 1 42.91 -36.72 14.86
N ILE A 2 42.66 -35.42 14.97
CA ILE A 2 42.28 -34.51 13.90
C ILE A 2 41.87 -33.17 14.54
N LYS A 3 42.48 -32.13 14.03
CA LYS A 3 42.54 -30.78 14.53
C LYS A 3 41.18 -30.04 14.43
N LEU A 4 40.85 -29.35 15.51
CA LEU A 4 39.95 -28.19 15.49
C LEU A 4 40.54 -27.08 14.62
N CYS A 5 39.69 -26.45 13.83
CA CYS A 5 39.92 -25.11 13.29
C CYS A 5 38.84 -24.18 13.81
N ALA A 6 39.32 -23.03 14.24
CA ALA A 6 38.64 -22.04 15.05
C ALA A 6 37.44 -21.35 14.36
N SER A 7 36.46 -21.03 15.19
CA SER A 7 35.39 -20.08 14.95
C SER A 7 35.93 -18.69 14.67
N SER A 8 35.52 -18.09 13.60
CA SER A 8 35.57 -16.63 13.44
C SER A 8 34.22 -16.04 13.82
N ALA A 9 34.24 -15.29 14.89
CA ALA A 9 33.15 -14.44 15.33
C ALA A 9 32.81 -13.46 14.19
N VAL A 10 31.63 -13.59 13.61
CA VAL A 10 31.08 -12.58 12.71
C VAL A 10 30.47 -11.50 13.59
N SER A 11 31.19 -10.40 13.67
CA SER A 11 30.83 -9.16 14.31
C SER A 11 29.53 -8.62 13.72
N ALA A 12 28.59 -8.27 14.62
CA ALA A 12 27.30 -7.63 14.33
C ALA A 12 27.42 -6.15 13.85
N ARG A 13 28.45 -5.83 13.07
CA ARG A 13 28.76 -4.47 12.60
C ARG A 13 28.55 -4.24 11.09
N ARG A 14 27.79 -5.09 10.39
CA ARG A 14 27.62 -4.93 8.94
C ARG A 14 26.18 -4.75 8.45
N LEU A 15 25.26 -4.35 9.32
CA LEU A 15 23.86 -4.01 8.90
C LEU A 15 23.60 -2.50 8.74
N PHE A 16 24.58 -1.65 9.02
CA PHE A 16 24.50 -0.18 8.81
C PHE A 16 25.58 0.39 7.87
N GLY A 17 26.31 -0.45 7.16
CA GLY A 17 27.46 -0.05 6.36
C GLY A 17 27.20 -0.01 4.85
N GLY A 18 26.03 0.40 4.39
CA GLY A 18 25.70 0.49 2.97
C GLY A 18 25.21 1.86 2.49
N LEU A 19 25.14 2.86 3.35
CA LEU A 19 24.99 4.25 2.88
C LEU A 19 26.40 4.84 2.72
N MET A 20 27.07 4.46 1.61
CA MET A 20 28.25 5.16 1.19
C MET A 20 27.88 6.62 0.95
N MET A 21 28.63 7.53 1.59
CA MET A 21 28.87 8.88 1.08
C MET A 21 29.23 8.78 -0.41
N GLY A 22 28.23 8.79 -1.26
CA GLY A 22 28.39 9.23 -2.63
C GLY A 22 28.61 10.73 -2.54
N MET A 23 29.89 11.14 -2.53
CA MET A 23 30.30 12.49 -2.92
C MET A 23 29.63 12.68 -4.30
N GLY A 24 28.48 13.41 -4.32
CA GLY A 24 27.76 13.69 -5.54
C GLY A 24 28.68 14.37 -6.52
N LEU A 25 29.11 13.63 -7.51
CA LEU A 25 29.30 14.21 -8.81
C LEU A 25 27.89 14.71 -9.19
N VAL A 26 27.68 16.02 -9.01
CA VAL A 26 26.60 16.73 -9.68
C VAL A 26 26.90 16.58 -11.17
N GLY A 27 26.46 15.46 -11.73
CA GLY A 27 26.33 15.33 -13.15
C GLY A 27 25.21 16.30 -13.53
N THR A 28 25.59 17.48 -13.98
CA THR A 28 24.73 18.34 -14.77
C THR A 28 24.33 17.53 -16.00
N SER A 29 23.25 16.74 -15.86
CA SER A 29 22.53 16.18 -17.01
C SER A 29 21.91 17.38 -17.72
N LEU A 30 22.68 17.99 -18.63
CA LEU A 30 22.17 18.89 -19.65
C LEU A 30 21.08 18.04 -20.39
N LEU A 31 19.81 18.38 -20.19
CA LEU A 31 18.75 17.89 -21.06
C LEU A 31 19.19 18.12 -22.50
N PRO A 32 19.02 17.17 -23.42
CA PRO A 32 19.40 17.35 -24.80
C PRO A 32 18.69 18.60 -25.34
N THR A 33 19.46 19.53 -25.91
CA THR A 33 19.01 20.80 -26.49
C THR A 33 18.27 20.61 -27.84
N GLY A 34 17.52 19.53 -28.00
CA GLY A 34 16.52 19.39 -29.03
C GLY A 34 15.20 19.98 -28.51
N ALA A 35 14.53 20.81 -29.29
CA ALA A 35 13.18 21.26 -28.96
C ALA A 35 12.30 20.02 -28.76
N GLN A 36 12.05 19.68 -27.49
CA GLN A 36 11.13 18.57 -27.15
C GLN A 36 9.75 18.96 -27.66
N ALA A 37 9.14 18.08 -28.46
CA ALA A 37 7.80 18.29 -28.97
C ALA A 37 6.80 18.35 -27.79
N GLU A 38 5.81 19.21 -27.91
CA GLU A 38 4.70 19.24 -26.95
C GLU A 38 3.96 17.90 -26.96
N ILE A 39 3.35 17.56 -25.83
CA ILE A 39 2.52 16.36 -25.70
C ILE A 39 1.25 16.55 -26.55
N PRO A 40 0.94 15.64 -27.50
CA PRO A 40 -0.22 15.80 -28.40
C PRO A 40 -1.54 16.09 -27.66
N TYR A 41 -1.73 15.52 -26.50
CA TYR A 41 -2.91 15.75 -25.64
C TYR A 41 -3.07 17.23 -25.22
N PHE A 42 -1.96 17.98 -25.10
CA PHE A 42 -1.97 19.38 -24.62
C PHE A 42 -1.73 20.42 -25.71
N GLU A 43 -1.44 20.03 -26.95
CA GLU A 43 -1.12 20.96 -28.06
C GLU A 43 -2.14 22.08 -28.20
N ASP A 44 -3.44 21.72 -28.18
CA ASP A 44 -4.54 22.71 -28.31
C ASP A 44 -4.57 23.70 -27.15
N ALA A 45 -4.35 23.23 -25.90
CA ALA A 45 -4.36 24.09 -24.73
C ALA A 45 -3.15 25.04 -24.72
N VAL A 46 -1.99 24.56 -25.15
CA VAL A 46 -0.77 25.38 -25.31
C VAL A 46 -0.95 26.40 -26.43
N ALA A 47 -1.48 25.97 -27.58
CA ALA A 47 -1.74 26.90 -28.72
C ALA A 47 -2.74 28.01 -28.37
N LYS A 48 -3.72 27.73 -27.50
CA LYS A 48 -4.69 28.71 -26.98
C LYS A 48 -4.14 29.58 -25.84
N GLY A 49 -2.93 29.27 -25.32
CA GLY A 49 -2.35 29.96 -24.16
C GLY A 49 -3.02 29.66 -22.83
N THR A 50 -3.86 28.62 -22.72
CA THR A 50 -4.50 28.20 -21.48
C THR A 50 -3.61 27.26 -20.66
N LEU A 51 -2.56 26.71 -21.26
CA LEU A 51 -1.54 25.91 -20.60
C LEU A 51 -0.16 26.38 -21.07
N PRO A 52 0.85 26.55 -20.18
CA PRO A 52 2.21 26.85 -20.59
C PRO A 52 2.84 25.68 -21.38
N PRO A 53 3.86 25.93 -22.23
CA PRO A 53 4.65 24.88 -22.86
C PRO A 53 5.26 23.89 -21.85
N MET A 54 5.49 22.64 -22.26
CA MET A 54 5.93 21.53 -21.38
C MET A 54 7.14 21.90 -20.52
N LEU A 55 8.16 22.54 -21.05
CA LEU A 55 9.37 22.91 -20.30
C LEU A 55 9.10 23.93 -19.16
N GLN A 56 8.04 24.73 -19.26
CA GLN A 56 7.63 25.66 -18.19
C GLN A 56 6.74 24.99 -17.14
N ARG A 57 6.26 23.77 -17.42
CA ARG A 57 5.45 22.97 -16.49
C ARG A 57 6.29 22.06 -15.63
N LEU A 58 7.44 21.61 -16.11
CA LEU A 58 8.37 20.75 -15.39
C LEU A 58 9.17 21.54 -14.33
N PRO A 59 9.60 20.88 -13.24
CA PRO A 59 10.59 21.45 -12.33
C PRO A 59 11.94 21.67 -13.03
N GLU A 60 12.82 22.46 -12.42
CA GLU A 60 14.18 22.71 -12.97
C GLU A 60 14.95 21.41 -13.18
N HIS A 61 14.81 20.45 -12.26
CA HIS A 61 15.37 19.12 -12.34
C HIS A 61 14.25 18.08 -12.21
N PRO A 62 13.61 17.68 -13.32
CA PRO A 62 12.57 16.62 -13.29
C PRO A 62 13.17 15.28 -12.87
N ASN A 63 12.34 14.38 -12.36
CA ASN A 63 12.76 13.02 -12.04
C ASN A 63 12.86 12.19 -13.32
N VAL A 64 14.07 11.90 -13.76
CA VAL A 64 14.34 11.05 -14.94
C VAL A 64 14.29 9.58 -14.52
N ILE A 65 13.34 8.84 -15.08
CA ILE A 65 13.17 7.41 -14.77
C ILE A 65 14.17 6.58 -15.57
N ASP A 66 14.96 5.75 -14.92
CA ASP A 66 15.91 4.85 -15.58
C ASP A 66 15.20 3.63 -16.18
N PHE A 67 14.80 3.75 -17.43
CA PHE A 67 14.14 2.65 -18.17
C PHE A 67 15.09 1.47 -18.41
N GLY A 68 16.39 1.70 -18.51
CA GLY A 68 17.39 0.64 -18.73
C GLY A 68 17.48 -0.29 -17.54
N ALA A 69 17.60 0.25 -16.32
CA ALA A 69 17.60 -0.51 -15.08
C ALA A 69 16.30 -1.25 -14.87
N GLU A 70 15.17 -0.68 -15.28
CA GLU A 70 13.85 -1.29 -15.15
C GLU A 70 13.47 -2.24 -16.29
N GLY A 71 14.33 -2.40 -17.33
CA GLY A 71 14.06 -3.23 -18.51
C GLY A 71 12.89 -2.69 -19.36
N LYS A 72 12.65 -1.39 -19.31
CA LYS A 72 11.60 -0.68 -20.05
C LYS A 72 12.15 -0.02 -21.31
N THR A 73 11.26 0.38 -22.18
CA THR A 73 11.58 1.16 -23.41
C THR A 73 10.73 2.42 -23.44
N VAL A 74 11.25 3.44 -24.15
CA VAL A 74 10.51 4.68 -24.42
C VAL A 74 9.18 4.34 -25.09
N GLY A 75 8.08 4.88 -24.56
CA GLY A 75 6.72 4.64 -25.03
C GLY A 75 6.27 5.66 -26.08
N LYS A 76 4.98 5.60 -26.38
CA LYS A 76 4.30 6.56 -27.27
C LYS A 76 3.14 7.19 -26.54
N TYR A 77 2.95 8.47 -26.75
CA TYR A 77 1.80 9.19 -26.21
C TYR A 77 0.47 8.74 -26.82
N GLY A 78 -0.57 8.73 -26.00
CA GLY A 78 -1.93 8.47 -26.41
C GLY A 78 -2.59 7.30 -25.68
N GLY A 79 -3.84 7.08 -26.02
CA GLY A 79 -4.62 5.93 -25.58
C GLY A 79 -5.24 6.06 -24.18
N GLU A 80 -5.91 4.98 -23.82
CA GLU A 80 -6.62 4.85 -22.55
C GLU A 80 -6.12 3.60 -21.83
N PHE A 81 -6.09 3.65 -20.50
CA PHE A 81 -5.87 2.52 -19.62
C PHE A 81 -7.18 2.18 -18.92
N VAL A 82 -7.78 1.05 -19.22
CA VAL A 82 -9.08 0.64 -18.71
C VAL A 82 -8.93 -0.45 -17.65
N THR A 83 -9.60 -0.26 -16.51
CA THR A 83 -9.70 -1.26 -15.44
C THR A 83 -11.11 -1.25 -14.83
N ILE A 84 -11.45 -2.30 -14.06
CA ILE A 84 -12.77 -2.44 -13.44
C ILE A 84 -12.63 -2.44 -11.92
N MET A 85 -13.52 -1.72 -11.24
CA MET A 85 -13.62 -1.66 -9.79
C MET A 85 -15.00 -2.13 -9.32
N GLY A 86 -15.05 -2.68 -8.10
CA GLY A 86 -16.30 -3.15 -7.52
C GLY A 86 -17.18 -2.04 -6.94
N ARG A 87 -16.58 -0.89 -6.60
CA ARG A 87 -17.25 0.24 -5.94
C ARG A 87 -16.57 1.54 -6.35
N SER A 88 -17.34 2.64 -6.40
CA SER A 88 -16.83 3.98 -6.72
C SER A 88 -15.66 4.42 -5.80
N LYS A 89 -15.74 4.13 -4.51
CA LYS A 89 -14.65 4.46 -3.55
C LYS A 89 -13.29 3.79 -3.89
N ASP A 90 -13.26 2.77 -4.73
CA ASP A 90 -12.02 2.06 -5.10
C ASP A 90 -11.22 2.80 -6.17
N ILE A 91 -11.73 3.91 -6.74
CA ILE A 91 -10.97 4.80 -7.63
C ILE A 91 -9.68 5.32 -6.99
N ARG A 92 -9.60 5.35 -5.65
CA ARG A 92 -8.37 5.64 -4.90
C ARG A 92 -7.20 4.71 -5.26
N MET A 93 -7.44 3.61 -5.97
CA MET A 93 -6.38 2.77 -6.55
C MET A 93 -5.53 3.53 -7.57
N ALA A 94 -5.99 4.66 -8.11
CA ALA A 94 -5.18 5.56 -8.92
C ALA A 94 -3.87 5.97 -8.23
N VAL A 95 -3.89 6.20 -6.91
CA VAL A 95 -2.70 6.47 -6.09
C VAL A 95 -1.70 5.29 -6.09
N VAL A 96 -2.21 4.06 -6.10
CA VAL A 96 -1.35 2.86 -6.13
C VAL A 96 -0.73 2.67 -7.52
N TYR A 97 -1.51 2.88 -8.57
CA TYR A 97 -1.03 2.78 -9.95
C TYR A 97 -0.08 3.92 -10.33
N GLY A 98 -0.32 5.14 -9.83
CA GLY A 98 0.54 6.29 -10.06
C GLY A 98 1.86 6.20 -9.32
N TYR A 99 1.82 5.74 -8.08
CA TYR A 99 2.96 5.60 -7.16
C TYR A 99 3.87 6.84 -7.16
N ALA A 100 3.28 8.05 -7.12
CA ALA A 100 4.02 9.28 -6.88
C ALA A 100 4.19 9.48 -5.36
N ARG A 101 5.43 9.44 -4.87
CA ARG A 101 5.77 9.44 -3.45
C ARG A 101 6.86 10.48 -3.16
N LEU A 102 6.94 10.99 -1.94
CA LEU A 102 8.12 11.80 -1.55
C LEU A 102 9.39 11.00 -1.76
N VAL A 103 9.40 9.76 -1.24
CA VAL A 103 10.40 8.73 -1.51
C VAL A 103 9.68 7.46 -1.92
N GLY A 104 10.20 6.70 -2.87
CA GLY A 104 9.63 5.45 -3.34
C GLY A 104 10.63 4.32 -3.32
N TYR A 105 10.19 3.09 -3.54
CA TYR A 105 11.06 1.94 -3.70
C TYR A 105 11.38 1.71 -5.17
N ASP A 106 12.65 1.44 -5.46
CA ASP A 106 13.08 0.86 -6.73
C ASP A 106 12.79 -0.66 -6.78
N GLN A 107 13.17 -1.34 -7.88
CA GLN A 107 12.95 -2.77 -8.05
C GLN A 107 13.74 -3.64 -7.08
N ASP A 108 14.84 -3.13 -6.54
CA ASP A 108 15.68 -3.79 -5.55
C ASP A 108 15.26 -3.48 -4.10
N LEU A 109 14.14 -2.79 -3.94
CA LEU A 109 13.58 -2.33 -2.67
C LEU A 109 14.46 -1.31 -1.93
N ASN A 110 15.28 -0.55 -2.65
CA ASN A 110 15.98 0.60 -2.09
C ASN A 110 15.08 1.83 -2.14
N LEU A 111 15.13 2.63 -1.09
CA LEU A 111 14.42 3.90 -1.04
C LEU A 111 15.13 4.94 -1.92
N GLN A 112 14.39 5.57 -2.81
CA GLN A 112 14.85 6.61 -3.73
C GLN A 112 13.97 7.86 -3.61
N PRO A 113 14.53 9.08 -3.68
CA PRO A 113 13.75 10.30 -3.86
C PRO A 113 12.93 10.23 -5.15
N ASP A 114 11.68 10.74 -5.10
CA ASP A 114 10.78 10.78 -6.26
C ASP A 114 10.17 12.18 -6.42
N ILE A 115 9.14 12.55 -5.62
CA ILE A 115 8.66 13.93 -5.55
C ILE A 115 9.78 14.84 -4.99
N LEU A 116 10.53 14.35 -4.00
CA LEU A 116 11.74 15.02 -3.53
C LEU A 116 12.83 14.99 -4.59
N GLU A 117 13.64 16.04 -4.64
CA GLU A 117 14.89 16.06 -5.41
C GLU A 117 15.98 15.29 -4.71
N ALA A 118 16.10 15.48 -3.39
CA ALA A 118 17.08 14.79 -2.55
C ALA A 118 16.54 14.58 -1.12
N LEU A 119 17.24 13.72 -0.39
CA LEU A 119 16.95 13.39 1.00
C LEU A 119 18.27 13.20 1.74
N ASP A 120 18.47 13.93 2.85
CA ASP A 120 19.57 13.70 3.77
C ASP A 120 19.07 13.08 5.07
N VAL A 121 19.78 12.06 5.53
CA VAL A 121 19.56 11.42 6.83
C VAL A 121 20.88 11.41 7.59
N ASN A 122 20.88 11.91 8.83
CA ASN A 122 22.09 11.88 9.64
C ASN A 122 22.48 10.45 10.07
N GLU A 123 23.72 10.27 10.57
CA GLU A 123 24.24 8.94 10.95
C GLU A 123 23.41 8.26 12.04
N GLU A 124 22.81 9.04 12.94
CA GLU A 124 21.96 8.54 14.01
C GLU A 124 20.58 8.09 13.54
N GLY A 125 20.16 8.46 12.32
CA GLY A 125 18.85 8.11 11.75
C GLY A 125 17.68 8.81 12.45
N ASN A 126 17.88 9.99 13.03
CA ASN A 126 16.89 10.75 13.75
C ASN A 126 16.63 12.17 13.19
N VAL A 127 17.37 12.59 12.17
CA VAL A 127 17.18 13.87 11.45
C VAL A 127 17.04 13.58 9.97
N PHE A 128 15.94 14.04 9.38
CA PHE A 128 15.59 13.83 7.97
C PHE A 128 15.37 15.21 7.33
N THR A 129 16.23 15.58 6.38
CA THR A 129 16.13 16.84 5.62
C THR A 129 15.63 16.52 4.21
N LEU A 130 14.47 17.03 3.87
CA LEU A 130 13.77 16.80 2.62
C LEU A 130 13.97 17.98 1.69
N HIS A 131 14.57 17.76 0.53
CA HIS A 131 14.83 18.79 -0.48
C HIS A 131 13.79 18.65 -1.59
N LEU A 132 12.99 19.69 -1.79
CA LEU A 132 11.95 19.76 -2.82
C LEU A 132 12.56 20.12 -4.17
N ARG A 133 11.93 19.65 -5.25
CA ARG A 133 12.32 20.04 -6.61
C ARG A 133 11.91 21.48 -6.86
N LYS A 134 12.90 22.31 -7.17
CA LYS A 134 12.65 23.72 -7.46
C LYS A 134 11.82 23.89 -8.73
N GLY A 135 10.79 24.73 -8.66
CA GLY A 135 9.85 24.93 -9.76
C GLY A 135 8.80 23.81 -9.92
N HIS A 136 8.74 22.83 -9.02
CA HIS A 136 7.66 21.82 -8.99
C HIS A 136 6.32 22.50 -8.71
N LYS A 137 5.25 22.01 -9.37
CA LYS A 137 3.92 22.59 -9.30
C LYS A 137 2.86 21.56 -9.00
N TRP A 138 1.81 22.00 -8.34
CA TRP A 138 0.55 21.29 -8.26
C TRP A 138 -0.13 21.19 -9.63
N SER A 139 -1.12 20.34 -9.75
CA SER A 139 -1.83 20.09 -11.02
C SER A 139 -2.57 21.29 -11.60
N ASP A 140 -2.83 22.30 -10.81
CA ASP A 140 -3.42 23.59 -11.22
C ASP A 140 -2.37 24.66 -11.58
N GLY A 141 -1.08 24.31 -11.46
CA GLY A 141 0.03 25.19 -11.78
C GLY A 141 0.56 26.01 -10.60
N ALA A 142 -0.07 25.96 -9.43
CA ALA A 142 0.46 26.59 -8.22
C ALA A 142 1.78 25.94 -7.78
N PRO A 143 2.74 26.73 -7.22
CA PRO A 143 4.03 26.17 -6.79
C PRO A 143 3.86 25.20 -5.63
N PHE A 144 4.64 24.10 -5.65
CA PHE A 144 4.79 23.16 -4.53
C PHE A 144 6.04 23.51 -3.75
N THR A 145 5.87 23.90 -2.48
CA THR A 145 6.94 24.46 -1.64
C THR A 145 6.89 23.96 -0.20
N ALA A 146 7.82 24.39 0.62
CA ALA A 146 7.85 24.13 2.07
C ALA A 146 6.58 24.60 2.80
N GLU A 147 5.85 25.60 2.25
CA GLU A 147 4.59 26.07 2.78
C GLU A 147 3.50 24.97 2.83
N ASP A 148 3.49 24.05 1.88
CA ASP A 148 2.56 22.92 1.83
C ASP A 148 2.79 21.93 2.97
N PHE A 149 4.05 21.80 3.44
CA PHE A 149 4.44 21.01 4.61
C PHE A 149 4.17 21.75 5.91
N ARG A 150 4.50 23.08 5.97
CA ARG A 150 4.20 23.92 7.12
C ARG A 150 2.69 23.92 7.40
N TYR A 151 1.87 24.13 6.36
CA TYR A 151 0.42 24.12 6.47
C TYR A 151 -0.09 22.78 7.01
N TYR A 152 0.43 21.65 6.50
CA TYR A 152 0.09 20.33 7.04
C TYR A 152 0.45 20.20 8.53
N TRP A 153 1.68 20.61 8.89
CA TRP A 153 2.18 20.44 10.25
C TRP A 153 1.49 21.38 11.26
N GLU A 154 1.48 22.67 10.96
CA GLU A 154 1.00 23.68 11.91
C GLU A 154 -0.51 23.86 11.91
N ASP A 155 -1.13 23.85 10.72
CA ASP A 155 -2.52 24.24 10.57
C ASP A 155 -3.48 23.03 10.50
N ILE A 156 -2.97 21.83 10.22
CA ILE A 156 -3.80 20.62 10.14
C ILE A 156 -3.53 19.67 11.31
N VAL A 157 -2.36 19.01 11.38
CA VAL A 157 -2.16 17.91 12.36
C VAL A 157 -1.97 18.37 13.79
N ASN A 158 -1.59 19.61 14.03
CA ASN A 158 -1.52 20.26 15.33
C ASN A 158 -2.72 21.18 15.62
N ASN A 159 -3.81 21.04 14.87
CA ASN A 159 -5.07 21.70 15.11
C ASN A 159 -6.05 20.75 15.79
N ASP A 160 -6.50 21.07 16.99
CA ASP A 160 -7.34 20.20 17.82
C ASP A 160 -8.73 19.94 17.21
N GLU A 161 -9.27 20.83 16.36
CA GLU A 161 -10.54 20.60 15.68
C GLU A 161 -10.41 19.66 14.48
N LEU A 162 -9.28 19.70 13.76
CA LEU A 162 -8.99 18.83 12.61
C LEU A 162 -8.43 17.48 13.06
N PHE A 163 -7.54 17.47 14.06
CA PHE A 163 -6.92 16.26 14.60
C PHE A 163 -7.01 16.20 16.14
N PRO A 164 -8.19 15.94 16.71
CA PRO A 164 -8.41 15.95 18.17
C PRO A 164 -7.61 14.87 18.93
N VAL A 165 -7.04 13.88 18.22
CA VAL A 165 -6.15 12.85 18.80
C VAL A 165 -4.66 13.16 18.60
N GLY A 166 -4.34 14.34 18.07
CA GLY A 166 -2.98 14.78 17.73
C GLY A 166 -2.40 14.10 16.49
N PRO A 167 -1.12 14.37 16.20
CA PRO A 167 -0.45 13.89 14.99
C PRO A 167 -0.45 12.36 14.85
N PRO A 168 -0.41 11.82 13.62
CA PRO A 168 -0.36 10.38 13.35
C PRO A 168 0.86 9.69 13.99
N ARG A 169 0.69 8.45 14.42
CA ARG A 169 1.71 7.70 15.19
C ARG A 169 3.06 7.51 14.47
N PHE A 170 3.12 7.47 13.15
CA PHE A 170 4.38 7.39 12.41
C PHE A 170 5.26 8.64 12.59
N LEU A 171 4.68 9.76 13.04
CA LEU A 171 5.40 10.99 13.42
C LEU A 171 5.89 10.97 14.87
N PHE A 172 5.79 9.84 15.57
CA PHE A 172 6.27 9.67 16.93
C PHE A 172 7.37 8.61 17.02
N VAL A 173 8.29 8.82 17.96
CA VAL A 173 9.22 7.79 18.45
C VAL A 173 8.94 7.58 19.93
N GLY A 174 8.27 6.46 20.26
CA GLY A 174 7.66 6.30 21.59
C GLY A 174 6.49 7.28 21.75
N ASP A 175 6.60 8.18 22.75
CA ASP A 175 5.61 9.23 23.00
C ASP A 175 6.10 10.64 22.58
N GLU A 176 7.28 10.72 21.95
CA GLU A 176 7.87 11.96 21.46
C GLU A 176 7.42 12.24 20.03
N PRO A 177 6.68 13.34 19.76
CA PRO A 177 6.35 13.75 18.41
C PRO A 177 7.57 14.27 17.66
N ALA A 178 7.49 14.32 16.34
CA ALA A 178 8.50 14.98 15.51
C ALA A 178 8.66 16.44 15.89
N SER A 179 9.89 16.96 15.80
CA SER A 179 10.15 18.38 15.60
C SER A 179 10.17 18.67 14.10
N PHE A 180 9.48 19.70 13.66
CA PHE A 180 9.39 20.12 12.27
C PHE A 180 9.96 21.53 12.10
N GLU A 181 10.73 21.74 11.02
CA GLU A 181 11.37 23.02 10.73
C GLU A 181 11.30 23.29 9.21
N VAL A 182 10.93 24.49 8.83
CA VAL A 182 11.13 25.04 7.49
C VAL A 182 12.49 25.71 7.44
N ILE A 183 13.42 25.14 6.67
CA ILE A 183 14.79 25.68 6.52
C ILE A 183 14.81 26.82 5.50
N ASP A 184 14.17 26.58 4.34
CA ASP A 184 13.97 27.54 3.27
C ASP A 184 12.73 27.17 2.43
N GLU A 185 12.50 27.89 1.32
CA GLU A 185 11.33 27.69 0.44
C GLU A 185 11.23 26.27 -0.12
N TYR A 186 12.35 25.55 -0.26
CA TYR A 186 12.42 24.21 -0.87
C TYR A 186 13.03 23.16 0.05
N THR A 187 13.20 23.47 1.35
CA THR A 187 13.84 22.56 2.29
C THR A 187 13.07 22.51 3.60
N VAL A 188 12.65 21.30 4.03
CA VAL A 188 12.05 21.05 5.32
C VAL A 188 12.77 19.96 6.09
N ARG A 189 12.66 19.97 7.41
CA ARG A 189 13.32 18.99 8.28
C ARG A 189 12.36 18.42 9.30
N TYR A 190 12.43 17.09 9.48
CA TYR A 190 11.80 16.36 10.58
C TYR A 190 12.90 15.75 11.47
N SER A 191 12.75 15.87 12.79
CA SER A 191 13.75 15.33 13.72
C SER A 191 13.12 14.83 15.01
N TRP A 192 13.84 13.89 15.67
CA TRP A 192 13.50 13.29 16.97
C TRP A 192 14.76 13.17 17.82
N SER A 193 14.61 12.95 19.14
CA SER A 193 15.75 12.69 20.03
C SER A 193 16.39 11.31 19.82
N ARG A 194 15.64 10.39 19.16
CA ARG A 194 16.04 9.00 18.92
C ARG A 194 15.77 8.61 17.47
N PRO A 195 16.44 7.55 16.93
CA PRO A 195 16.22 7.07 15.57
C PRO A 195 14.74 6.78 15.25
N ASN A 196 14.28 7.18 14.07
CA ASN A 196 12.98 6.78 13.53
C ASN A 196 13.15 5.91 12.27
N PRO A 197 13.28 4.58 12.40
CA PRO A 197 13.50 3.69 11.26
C PRO A 197 12.27 3.52 10.36
N PHE A 198 11.10 3.97 10.81
CA PHE A 198 9.85 3.80 10.09
C PHE A 198 9.45 5.00 9.23
N PHE A 199 10.00 6.18 9.47
CA PHE A 199 9.56 7.42 8.83
C PHE A 199 9.57 7.33 7.30
N LEU A 200 10.68 6.93 6.70
CA LEU A 200 10.80 6.85 5.23
C LEU A 200 9.97 5.68 4.65
N THR A 201 9.91 4.55 5.34
CA THR A 201 9.15 3.40 4.87
C THR A 201 7.64 3.69 4.84
N GLU A 202 7.15 4.48 5.79
CA GLU A 202 5.77 4.97 5.78
C GLU A 202 5.51 5.93 4.61
N LEU A 203 6.44 6.85 4.33
CA LEU A 203 6.32 7.76 3.18
C LEU A 203 6.36 7.04 1.83
N ALA A 204 7.04 5.89 1.76
CA ALA A 204 7.12 5.05 0.56
C ALA A 204 5.97 4.03 0.43
N ALA A 205 5.07 3.95 1.39
CA ALA A 205 3.96 2.99 1.38
C ALA A 205 3.07 3.13 0.15
N THR A 206 2.36 2.06 -0.21
CA THR A 206 1.39 2.08 -1.32
C THR A 206 0.25 3.08 -1.11
N ARG A 207 -0.04 3.41 0.15
CA ARG A 207 -0.93 4.49 0.58
C ARG A 207 -0.17 5.33 1.60
N PRO A 208 0.64 6.29 1.14
CA PRO A 208 1.47 7.06 2.04
C PRO A 208 0.64 8.01 2.89
N PRO A 209 1.09 8.32 4.08
CA PRO A 209 0.60 9.46 4.80
C PRO A 209 1.15 10.73 4.11
N PHE A 210 0.35 11.37 3.28
CA PHE A 210 0.77 12.64 2.68
C PHE A 210 1.04 13.67 3.78
N ILE A 211 2.31 14.04 3.99
CA ILE A 211 2.75 15.04 4.99
C ILE A 211 2.83 16.46 4.42
N TYR A 212 2.12 16.71 3.35
CA TYR A 212 1.98 17.97 2.65
C TYR A 212 0.56 18.11 2.11
N ARG A 213 0.11 19.34 1.93
CA ARG A 213 -1.24 19.64 1.42
C ARG A 213 -1.19 20.84 0.48
N PRO A 214 -2.08 20.94 -0.52
CA PRO A 214 -2.20 22.12 -1.37
C PRO A 214 -2.69 23.32 -0.55
N ALA A 215 -1.76 23.99 0.14
CA ALA A 215 -2.06 25.07 1.08
C ALA A 215 -2.86 26.21 0.43
N HIS A 216 -2.48 26.60 -0.80
CA HIS A 216 -3.18 27.65 -1.57
C HIS A 216 -4.67 27.31 -1.80
N TYR A 217 -4.99 26.01 -1.98
CA TYR A 217 -6.35 25.55 -2.18
C TYR A 217 -7.11 25.39 -0.85
N LEU A 218 -6.50 24.79 0.16
CA LEU A 218 -7.20 24.42 1.40
C LEU A 218 -7.39 25.58 2.38
N LYS A 219 -6.56 26.63 2.30
CA LYS A 219 -6.71 27.84 3.13
C LYS A 219 -8.08 28.50 2.99
N GLN A 220 -8.73 28.38 1.84
CA GLN A 220 -10.07 28.91 1.65
C GLN A 220 -11.17 28.22 2.48
N PHE A 221 -10.86 27.04 3.06
CA PHE A 221 -11.76 26.26 3.90
C PHE A 221 -11.32 26.21 5.36
N HIS A 222 -10.34 27.05 5.76
CA HIS A 222 -9.75 27.01 7.09
C HIS A 222 -10.00 28.31 7.84
N GLU A 223 -10.50 28.23 9.09
CA GLU A 223 -10.90 29.38 9.92
C GLU A 223 -9.81 30.43 10.12
N LYS A 224 -8.52 30.01 10.16
CA LYS A 224 -7.38 30.92 10.30
C LYS A 224 -7.22 31.89 9.11
N TYR A 225 -7.70 31.52 7.93
CA TYR A 225 -7.40 32.17 6.66
C TYR A 225 -8.63 32.78 5.96
N ARG A 226 -9.82 32.39 6.37
CA ARG A 226 -11.07 32.86 5.78
C ARG A 226 -11.93 33.56 6.82
N ASP A 227 -12.70 34.55 6.38
CA ASP A 227 -13.70 35.20 7.22
C ASP A 227 -14.71 34.17 7.75
N ALA A 228 -15.03 34.29 9.05
CA ALA A 228 -15.89 33.32 9.74
C ALA A 228 -17.30 33.25 9.15
N ALA A 229 -17.89 34.38 8.77
CA ALA A 229 -19.24 34.41 8.20
C ALA A 229 -19.28 33.78 6.80
N GLU A 230 -18.24 34.01 5.98
CA GLU A 230 -18.13 33.37 4.68
C GLU A 230 -17.91 31.86 4.83
N LEU A 231 -17.10 31.44 5.79
CA LEU A 231 -16.82 30.01 6.05
C LEU A 231 -18.10 29.31 6.55
N ASP A 232 -18.83 29.92 7.47
CA ASP A 232 -20.12 29.42 7.96
C ASP A 232 -21.16 29.30 6.84
N ALA A 233 -21.19 30.23 5.90
CA ALA A 233 -22.07 30.17 4.74
C ALA A 233 -21.77 28.94 3.87
N LEU A 234 -20.49 28.63 3.62
CA LEU A 234 -20.08 27.43 2.88
C LEU A 234 -20.44 26.15 3.62
N VAL A 235 -20.26 26.10 4.95
CA VAL A 235 -20.63 24.97 5.79
C VAL A 235 -22.13 24.70 5.68
N GLN A 236 -22.97 25.75 5.76
CA GLN A 236 -24.42 25.65 5.63
C GLN A 236 -24.85 25.23 4.22
N GLU A 237 -24.27 25.82 3.17
CA GLU A 237 -24.55 25.48 1.77
C GLU A 237 -24.33 23.98 1.48
N ARG A 238 -23.27 23.40 2.09
CA ARG A 238 -22.96 21.99 1.94
C ARG A 238 -23.64 21.07 2.96
N GLY A 239 -24.45 21.62 3.85
CA GLY A 239 -25.17 20.87 4.88
C GLY A 239 -24.23 20.17 5.88
N LEU A 240 -23.05 20.75 6.13
CA LEU A 240 -22.06 20.23 7.04
C LEU A 240 -22.22 20.82 8.44
N ARG A 241 -21.58 20.21 9.44
CA ARG A 241 -21.74 20.59 10.85
C ARG A 241 -20.71 21.60 11.36
N SER A 242 -19.57 21.73 10.70
CA SER A 242 -18.50 22.66 11.09
C SER A 242 -17.50 22.88 9.96
N TRP A 243 -16.70 23.93 10.10
CA TRP A 243 -15.59 24.21 9.18
C TRP A 243 -14.55 23.09 9.15
N ALA A 244 -14.26 22.45 10.28
CA ALA A 244 -13.31 21.35 10.34
C ALA A 244 -13.79 20.13 9.52
N VAL A 245 -15.11 19.87 9.50
CA VAL A 245 -15.70 18.85 8.64
C VAL A 245 -15.61 19.24 7.17
N LEU A 246 -15.89 20.52 6.85
CA LEU A 246 -15.74 21.06 5.50
C LEU A 246 -14.28 20.93 5.02
N HIS A 247 -13.32 21.41 5.80
CA HIS A 247 -11.90 21.32 5.47
C HIS A 247 -11.47 19.85 5.24
N THR A 248 -11.82 18.95 6.16
CA THR A 248 -11.52 17.52 6.03
C THR A 248 -12.13 16.91 4.76
N ASP A 249 -13.33 17.32 4.40
CA ASP A 249 -14.02 16.85 3.19
C ASP A 249 -13.32 17.36 1.92
N MET A 250 -12.89 18.62 1.91
CA MET A 250 -12.17 19.23 0.81
C MET A 250 -10.72 18.74 0.71
N ASP A 251 -10.10 18.25 1.81
CA ASP A 251 -8.74 17.69 1.82
C ASP A 251 -8.68 16.23 1.32
N ARG A 252 -9.79 15.52 1.19
CA ARG A 252 -9.76 14.11 0.78
C ARG A 252 -9.27 13.93 -0.65
N PRO A 253 -8.12 13.25 -0.87
CA PRO A 253 -7.70 12.87 -2.21
C PRO A 253 -8.75 11.94 -2.85
N TYR A 254 -9.05 12.16 -4.12
CA TYR A 254 -10.06 11.38 -4.87
C TYR A 254 -11.46 11.38 -4.23
N LYS A 255 -11.84 12.49 -3.62
CA LYS A 255 -13.24 12.72 -3.26
C LYS A 255 -14.01 13.00 -4.55
N LEU A 256 -15.01 12.15 -4.83
CA LEU A 256 -15.77 12.20 -6.07
C LEU A 256 -16.65 13.46 -6.22
N SER A 257 -16.91 14.14 -5.13
CA SER A 257 -17.60 15.44 -5.11
C SER A 257 -16.66 16.64 -5.00
N ASN A 258 -15.34 16.43 -5.13
CA ASN A 258 -14.33 17.49 -5.08
C ASN A 258 -13.19 17.17 -6.05
N ILE A 259 -13.50 17.24 -7.33
CA ILE A 259 -12.55 16.98 -8.42
C ILE A 259 -11.53 18.08 -8.63
N ASP A 260 -11.78 19.29 -8.08
CA ASP A 260 -10.92 20.46 -8.22
C ASP A 260 -9.73 20.47 -7.25
N ARG A 261 -9.66 19.51 -6.31
CA ARG A 261 -8.54 19.43 -5.38
C ARG A 261 -7.23 19.17 -6.13
N PRO A 262 -6.23 20.08 -6.03
CA PRO A 262 -4.93 19.88 -6.68
C PRO A 262 -4.21 18.64 -6.20
N SER A 263 -3.43 18.02 -7.10
CA SER A 263 -2.70 16.77 -6.86
C SER A 263 -1.30 16.81 -7.49
N LEU A 264 -0.37 16.00 -6.95
CA LEU A 264 0.94 15.73 -7.56
C LEU A 264 0.96 14.36 -8.27
N GLU A 265 -0.16 13.65 -8.27
CA GLU A 265 -0.30 12.34 -8.92
C GLU A 265 -0.31 12.48 -10.46
N PRO A 266 0.05 11.42 -11.20
CA PRO A 266 0.12 11.47 -12.67
C PRO A 266 -1.22 11.61 -13.38
N TRP A 267 -2.33 11.21 -12.73
CA TRP A 267 -3.68 11.31 -13.27
C TRP A 267 -4.63 12.05 -12.33
N LEU A 268 -5.46 12.91 -12.89
CA LEU A 268 -6.43 13.76 -12.22
C LEU A 268 -7.84 13.30 -12.55
N ILE A 269 -8.66 13.12 -11.52
CA ILE A 269 -10.07 12.75 -11.72
C ILE A 269 -10.84 13.91 -12.36
N THR A 270 -11.71 13.58 -13.34
CA THR A 270 -12.58 14.56 -14.02
C THR A 270 -14.06 14.21 -13.96
N THR A 271 -14.41 13.09 -13.33
CA THR A 271 -15.79 12.60 -13.24
C THR A 271 -16.28 12.67 -11.79
N GLU A 272 -17.37 13.39 -11.56
CA GLU A 272 -18.08 13.45 -10.28
C GLU A 272 -19.08 12.31 -10.10
N GLU A 273 -19.48 12.04 -8.86
CA GLU A 273 -20.59 11.13 -8.52
C GLU A 273 -21.95 11.80 -8.78
N PRO A 274 -22.98 11.01 -9.20
CA PRO A 274 -22.97 9.56 -9.39
C PRO A 274 -22.50 9.16 -10.80
N SER A 275 -21.64 8.16 -10.90
CA SER A 275 -21.19 7.58 -12.17
C SER A 275 -20.77 6.13 -12.02
N ASP A 276 -20.95 5.33 -13.08
CA ASP A 276 -20.38 3.98 -13.20
C ASP A 276 -19.09 3.96 -14.04
N ARG A 277 -18.66 5.12 -14.55
CA ARG A 277 -17.44 5.29 -15.31
C ARG A 277 -16.70 6.55 -14.86
N PHE A 278 -15.56 6.37 -14.22
CA PHE A 278 -14.69 7.45 -13.76
C PHE A 278 -13.51 7.62 -14.70
N VAL A 279 -13.33 8.84 -15.19
CA VAL A 279 -12.27 9.23 -16.12
C VAL A 279 -11.24 10.04 -15.35
N PHE A 280 -9.99 9.64 -15.50
CA PHE A 280 -8.82 10.39 -15.07
C PHE A 280 -8.04 10.83 -16.30
N VAL A 281 -7.58 12.07 -16.31
CA VAL A 281 -6.73 12.61 -17.35
C VAL A 281 -5.32 12.80 -16.81
N ARG A 282 -4.35 12.87 -17.70
CA ARG A 282 -2.95 13.09 -17.31
C ARG A 282 -2.76 14.47 -16.67
N ASN A 283 -1.91 14.52 -15.65
CA ASN A 283 -1.52 15.76 -14.98
C ASN A 283 -0.51 16.53 -15.86
N PRO A 284 -0.83 17.77 -16.28
CA PRO A 284 0.06 18.56 -17.11
C PRO A 284 1.36 18.99 -16.41
N TYR A 285 1.40 18.97 -15.08
CA TYR A 285 2.55 19.38 -14.25
C TYR A 285 3.27 18.20 -13.58
N TYR A 286 3.06 16.97 -14.09
CA TYR A 286 3.70 15.80 -13.49
C TYR A 286 5.22 15.86 -13.66
N HIS A 287 5.95 15.55 -12.57
CA HIS A 287 7.39 15.82 -12.43
C HIS A 287 8.32 14.77 -13.06
N ARG A 288 7.82 13.60 -13.47
CA ARG A 288 8.66 12.54 -14.04
C ARG A 288 8.77 12.67 -15.55
N VAL A 289 9.98 12.36 -16.03
CA VAL A 289 10.28 12.28 -17.47
C VAL A 289 10.96 10.94 -17.79
N ASP A 290 10.89 10.51 -19.05
CA ASP A 290 11.67 9.38 -19.53
C ASP A 290 13.14 9.79 -19.81
N PRO A 291 14.06 8.86 -20.19
CA PRO A 291 15.45 9.17 -20.50
C PRO A 291 15.64 10.14 -21.68
N GLU A 292 14.66 10.33 -22.52
CA GLU A 292 14.67 11.29 -23.64
C GLU A 292 14.12 12.67 -23.21
N GLY A 293 13.63 12.78 -21.96
CA GLY A 293 13.05 14.01 -21.40
C GLY A 293 11.56 14.19 -21.72
N ASN A 294 10.86 13.19 -22.25
CA ASN A 294 9.43 13.25 -22.50
C ASN A 294 8.66 13.12 -21.18
N GLN A 295 7.74 14.05 -20.92
CA GLN A 295 6.96 14.05 -19.66
C GLN A 295 6.01 12.84 -19.58
N LEU A 296 6.08 12.09 -18.48
CA LEU A 296 5.18 10.97 -18.19
C LEU A 296 3.83 11.45 -17.61
N PRO A 297 2.80 10.58 -17.57
CA PRO A 297 2.69 9.27 -18.20
C PRO A 297 2.50 9.37 -19.71
N TYR A 298 2.74 8.29 -20.48
CA TYR A 298 2.42 8.26 -21.91
C TYR A 298 0.93 8.17 -22.19
N ILE A 299 0.19 7.47 -21.31
CA ILE A 299 -1.25 7.24 -21.44
C ILE A 299 -2.00 8.53 -21.14
N ASP A 300 -2.95 8.91 -22.00
CA ASP A 300 -3.71 10.15 -21.86
C ASP A 300 -4.80 10.08 -20.81
N ARG A 301 -5.47 8.92 -20.73
CA ARG A 301 -6.61 8.73 -19.82
C ARG A 301 -6.55 7.39 -19.09
N MET A 302 -6.96 7.38 -17.83
CA MET A 302 -7.20 6.17 -17.06
C MET A 302 -8.69 6.07 -16.76
N ILE A 303 -9.29 4.93 -17.08
CA ILE A 303 -10.74 4.69 -16.98
C ILE A 303 -11.00 3.62 -15.93
N PHE A 304 -11.80 3.97 -14.92
CA PHE A 304 -12.31 3.03 -13.93
C PHE A 304 -13.79 2.79 -14.18
N ASN A 305 -14.14 1.63 -14.70
CA ASN A 305 -15.53 1.20 -14.83
C ASN A 305 -15.98 0.50 -13.53
N ILE A 306 -17.16 0.83 -13.03
CA ILE A 306 -17.74 0.16 -11.86
C ILE A 306 -18.62 -0.99 -12.33
N SER A 307 -18.43 -2.16 -11.74
CA SER A 307 -19.21 -3.34 -12.07
C SER A 307 -19.41 -4.24 -10.85
N ASN A 308 -20.49 -5.02 -10.87
CA ASN A 308 -20.67 -6.06 -9.86
C ASN A 308 -19.47 -7.03 -9.88
N SER A 309 -18.90 -7.30 -8.71
CA SER A 309 -17.70 -8.14 -8.56
C SER A 309 -17.83 -9.52 -9.20
N LYS A 310 -19.03 -10.10 -9.24
CA LYS A 310 -19.27 -11.41 -9.87
C LYS A 310 -19.16 -11.39 -11.40
N LEU A 311 -19.28 -10.22 -12.03
CA LEU A 311 -19.18 -10.06 -13.47
C LEU A 311 -17.76 -9.75 -13.94
N VAL A 312 -16.87 -9.33 -13.05
CA VAL A 312 -15.52 -8.89 -13.40
C VAL A 312 -14.73 -9.96 -14.16
N PRO A 313 -14.67 -11.24 -13.71
CA PRO A 313 -13.95 -12.26 -14.47
C PRO A 313 -14.46 -12.44 -15.90
N ALA A 314 -15.79 -12.39 -16.11
CA ALA A 314 -16.38 -12.51 -17.44
C ALA A 314 -16.01 -11.32 -18.36
N LYS A 315 -16.03 -10.09 -17.82
CA LYS A 315 -15.62 -8.89 -18.54
C LYS A 315 -14.13 -8.90 -18.91
N VAL A 316 -13.28 -9.34 -18.00
CA VAL A 316 -11.85 -9.55 -18.28
C VAL A 316 -11.67 -10.62 -19.37
N GLY A 317 -12.36 -11.75 -19.25
CA GLY A 317 -12.35 -12.80 -20.26
C GLY A 317 -12.89 -12.35 -21.63
N ALA A 318 -13.69 -11.28 -21.69
CA ALA A 318 -14.16 -10.65 -22.93
C ALA A 318 -13.17 -9.59 -23.50
N GLY A 319 -12.07 -9.26 -22.78
CA GLY A 319 -11.08 -8.30 -23.23
C GLY A 319 -11.48 -6.83 -22.99
N GLU A 320 -12.37 -6.56 -22.02
CA GLU A 320 -12.88 -5.21 -21.73
C GLU A 320 -11.90 -4.35 -20.88
N VAL A 321 -10.70 -4.85 -20.57
CA VAL A 321 -9.71 -4.19 -19.71
C VAL A 321 -8.29 -4.32 -20.25
N ASP A 322 -7.43 -3.37 -19.89
CA ASP A 322 -6.00 -3.39 -20.22
C ASP A 322 -5.16 -4.03 -19.11
N LEU A 323 -5.53 -3.78 -17.85
CA LEU A 323 -4.93 -4.42 -16.67
C LEU A 323 -6.01 -4.68 -15.62
N GLN A 324 -6.07 -5.89 -15.11
CA GLN A 324 -6.95 -6.26 -14.01
C GLN A 324 -6.22 -7.17 -13.02
N SER A 325 -6.13 -6.75 -11.78
CA SER A 325 -5.61 -7.58 -10.68
C SER A 325 -6.63 -7.75 -9.55
N ARG A 326 -7.47 -6.74 -9.33
CA ARG A 326 -8.50 -6.77 -8.28
C ARG A 326 -9.70 -7.59 -8.72
N ILE A 327 -10.37 -8.23 -7.74
CA ILE A 327 -11.62 -8.99 -7.97
C ILE A 327 -11.41 -10.20 -8.91
N LEU A 328 -10.17 -10.59 -9.12
CA LEU A 328 -9.81 -11.87 -9.74
C LEU A 328 -9.23 -12.80 -8.68
N SER A 329 -9.53 -14.07 -8.79
CA SER A 329 -9.02 -15.11 -7.92
C SER A 329 -8.46 -16.28 -8.71
N LEU A 330 -7.74 -17.19 -8.05
CA LEU A 330 -7.15 -18.33 -8.73
C LEU A 330 -8.19 -19.27 -9.37
N LYS A 331 -9.42 -19.31 -8.87
CA LYS A 331 -10.53 -20.07 -9.49
C LYS A 331 -10.89 -19.59 -10.89
N ASP A 332 -10.63 -18.30 -11.20
CA ASP A 332 -10.89 -17.71 -12.52
C ASP A 332 -9.78 -18.07 -13.54
N TYR A 333 -8.64 -18.63 -13.06
CA TYR A 333 -7.43 -18.84 -13.85
C TYR A 333 -7.67 -19.66 -15.12
N THR A 334 -8.32 -20.81 -15.01
CA THR A 334 -8.54 -21.69 -16.17
C THR A 334 -9.40 -21.03 -17.24
N PHE A 335 -10.48 -20.37 -16.84
CA PHE A 335 -11.36 -19.61 -17.74
C PHE A 335 -10.61 -18.49 -18.44
N LEU A 336 -9.86 -17.70 -17.70
CA LEU A 336 -9.08 -16.58 -18.26
C LEU A 336 -7.97 -17.08 -19.20
N LYS A 337 -7.26 -18.15 -18.84
CA LYS A 337 -6.22 -18.75 -19.70
C LYS A 337 -6.78 -19.26 -21.03
N GLN A 338 -7.98 -19.83 -21.04
CA GLN A 338 -8.63 -20.28 -22.27
C GLN A 338 -8.99 -19.14 -23.22
N SER A 339 -9.28 -17.95 -22.70
CA SER A 339 -9.64 -16.77 -23.47
C SER A 339 -8.44 -15.94 -23.95
N GLU A 340 -7.26 -16.18 -23.41
CA GLU A 340 -6.02 -15.40 -23.55
C GLU A 340 -5.66 -15.12 -25.04
N ALA A 341 -5.55 -16.16 -25.84
CA ALA A 341 -5.17 -16.04 -27.24
C ALA A 341 -6.23 -15.30 -28.10
N LYS A 342 -7.52 -15.53 -27.79
CA LYS A 342 -8.64 -14.93 -28.53
C LYS A 342 -8.76 -13.44 -28.29
N GLN A 343 -8.49 -12.99 -27.06
CA GLN A 343 -8.69 -11.61 -26.61
C GLN A 343 -7.38 -10.82 -26.51
N ASN A 344 -6.25 -11.41 -26.92
CA ASN A 344 -4.93 -10.78 -26.96
C ASN A 344 -4.50 -10.16 -25.62
N TYR A 345 -4.67 -10.90 -24.51
CA TYR A 345 -4.13 -10.54 -23.20
C TYR A 345 -3.28 -11.68 -22.64
N GLN A 346 -2.60 -11.47 -21.52
CA GLN A 346 -1.81 -12.48 -20.81
C GLN A 346 -2.26 -12.60 -19.35
N VAL A 347 -2.52 -13.81 -18.89
CA VAL A 347 -2.74 -14.11 -17.48
C VAL A 347 -1.40 -14.39 -16.81
N ARG A 348 -1.04 -13.57 -15.83
CA ARG A 348 0.19 -13.68 -15.05
C ARG A 348 -0.15 -14.00 -13.60
N LEU A 349 0.50 -14.99 -13.02
CA LEU A 349 0.45 -15.25 -11.59
C LEU A 349 1.57 -14.43 -10.94
N TRP A 350 1.17 -13.51 -10.07
CA TRP A 350 2.10 -12.70 -9.30
C TRP A 350 2.23 -13.25 -7.90
N ASP A 351 3.45 -13.24 -7.36
CA ASP A 351 3.68 -13.54 -5.96
C ASP A 351 2.98 -12.51 -5.09
N VAL A 352 2.25 -12.98 -4.08
CA VAL A 352 1.58 -12.09 -3.14
C VAL A 352 2.59 -11.61 -2.11
N GLY A 353 2.57 -10.31 -1.80
CA GLY A 353 3.43 -9.68 -0.79
C GLY A 353 3.07 -10.03 0.66
N ALA A 354 2.40 -11.18 0.90
CA ALA A 354 2.00 -11.63 2.22
C ALA A 354 2.66 -12.98 2.55
N GLY A 355 2.97 -13.20 3.83
CA GLY A 355 3.60 -14.44 4.30
C GLY A 355 2.71 -15.68 4.19
N ALA A 356 1.38 -15.50 4.16
CA ALA A 356 0.39 -16.53 3.91
C ALA A 356 -0.85 -15.94 3.25
N TYR A 357 -1.56 -16.75 2.44
CA TYR A 357 -2.84 -16.36 1.84
C TYR A 357 -3.94 -16.18 2.89
N ALA A 358 -3.99 -17.09 3.85
CA ALA A 358 -4.85 -17.01 5.02
C ALA A 358 -4.08 -17.49 6.26
N ALA A 359 -4.31 -16.85 7.40
CA ALA A 359 -3.73 -17.23 8.68
C ALA A 359 -4.79 -17.14 9.78
N LEU A 360 -4.80 -18.15 10.67
CA LEU A 360 -5.67 -18.16 11.85
C LEU A 360 -4.92 -17.55 13.04
N TYR A 361 -5.55 -16.58 13.70
CA TYR A 361 -5.00 -15.88 14.85
C TYR A 361 -5.78 -16.22 16.12
N PRO A 362 -5.29 -17.16 16.94
CA PRO A 362 -5.93 -17.48 18.22
C PRO A 362 -5.93 -16.27 19.17
N ASN A 363 -7.10 -15.99 19.77
CA ASN A 363 -7.24 -14.89 20.73
C ASN A 363 -6.62 -15.24 22.10
N LEU A 364 -5.36 -14.87 22.32
CA LEU A 364 -4.62 -15.13 23.57
C LEU A 364 -5.13 -14.31 24.77
N THR A 365 -6.02 -13.35 24.54
CA THR A 365 -6.64 -12.49 25.56
C THR A 365 -8.13 -12.75 25.72
N CYS A 366 -8.59 -13.92 25.27
CA CYS A 366 -9.99 -14.37 25.42
C CYS A 366 -10.51 -14.11 26.83
N SER A 367 -11.73 -13.61 26.95
CA SER A 367 -12.38 -13.33 28.25
C SER A 367 -12.68 -14.58 29.05
N ASP A 368 -13.01 -15.69 28.37
CA ASP A 368 -13.20 -17.01 28.99
C ASP A 368 -11.87 -17.54 29.54
N PRO A 369 -11.73 -17.72 30.86
CA PRO A 369 -10.44 -18.11 31.45
C PRO A 369 -10.02 -19.52 31.03
N VAL A 370 -10.96 -20.46 30.85
CA VAL A 370 -10.66 -21.84 30.45
C VAL A 370 -10.11 -21.86 29.03
N TRP A 371 -10.79 -21.21 28.11
CA TRP A 371 -10.30 -21.07 26.72
C TRP A 371 -8.99 -20.29 26.65
N ARG A 372 -8.85 -19.23 27.42
CA ARG A 372 -7.61 -18.43 27.45
C ARG A 372 -6.41 -19.28 27.85
N ASP A 373 -6.53 -20.13 28.87
CA ASP A 373 -5.45 -21.00 29.33
C ASP A 373 -5.12 -22.08 28.29
N VAL A 374 -6.12 -22.71 27.68
CA VAL A 374 -5.92 -23.67 26.60
C VAL A 374 -5.26 -23.04 25.37
N ILE A 375 -5.71 -21.87 24.91
CA ILE A 375 -5.18 -21.20 23.72
C ILE A 375 -3.74 -20.70 23.98
N ARG A 376 -3.42 -20.30 25.21
CA ARG A 376 -2.06 -19.86 25.56
C ARG A 376 -1.05 -21.00 25.59
N ASP A 377 -1.46 -22.23 25.80
CA ASP A 377 -0.57 -23.38 25.68
C ASP A 377 -0.10 -23.55 24.23
N VAL A 378 1.20 -23.54 24.03
CA VAL A 378 1.79 -23.68 22.69
C VAL A 378 1.49 -25.04 22.06
N ARG A 379 1.31 -26.09 22.87
CA ARG A 379 0.96 -27.44 22.39
C ARG A 379 -0.38 -27.45 21.68
N PHE A 380 -1.36 -26.70 22.21
CA PHE A 380 -2.67 -26.52 21.56
C PHE A 380 -2.53 -25.91 20.17
N ARG A 381 -1.82 -24.78 20.04
CA ARG A 381 -1.63 -24.11 18.75
C ARG A 381 -0.84 -24.98 17.75
N ARG A 382 0.15 -25.76 18.22
CA ARG A 382 0.87 -26.73 17.41
C ARG A 382 -0.02 -27.88 16.93
N ALA A 383 -0.88 -28.39 17.81
CA ALA A 383 -1.85 -29.44 17.47
C ALA A 383 -2.85 -28.95 16.41
N LEU A 384 -3.37 -27.73 16.55
CA LEU A 384 -4.23 -27.13 15.52
C LEU A 384 -3.52 -27.03 14.18
N SER A 385 -2.27 -26.60 14.16
CA SER A 385 -1.48 -26.49 12.92
C SER A 385 -1.21 -27.86 12.27
N LEU A 386 -0.81 -28.87 13.04
CA LEU A 386 -0.65 -30.24 12.55
C LEU A 386 -1.96 -30.87 12.10
N GLY A 387 -3.10 -30.41 12.65
CA GLY A 387 -4.45 -30.85 12.29
C GLY A 387 -4.96 -30.27 10.95
N ILE A 388 -4.25 -29.33 10.31
CA ILE A 388 -4.66 -28.72 9.04
C ILE A 388 -4.07 -29.51 7.87
N ASN A 389 -4.92 -30.07 7.00
CA ASN A 389 -4.50 -30.76 5.78
C ASN A 389 -4.20 -29.78 4.63
N ARG A 390 -3.07 -29.07 4.72
CA ARG A 390 -2.65 -28.07 3.73
C ARG A 390 -2.46 -28.65 2.33
N THR A 391 -2.12 -29.92 2.22
CA THR A 391 -2.00 -30.62 0.91
C THR A 391 -3.34 -30.75 0.21
N GLU A 392 -4.39 -31.09 0.96
CA GLU A 392 -5.75 -31.19 0.44
C GLU A 392 -6.28 -29.81 0.05
N ILE A 393 -6.14 -28.82 0.92
CA ILE A 393 -6.49 -27.42 0.64
C ILE A 393 -5.80 -26.93 -0.64
N ASN A 394 -4.49 -27.16 -0.77
CA ASN A 394 -3.74 -26.79 -1.96
C ASN A 394 -4.29 -27.46 -3.22
N ARG A 395 -4.61 -28.74 -3.14
CA ARG A 395 -5.13 -29.49 -4.30
C ARG A 395 -6.53 -29.01 -4.72
N VAL A 396 -7.42 -28.76 -3.74
CA VAL A 396 -8.82 -28.44 -3.98
C VAL A 396 -8.99 -26.98 -4.41
N LEU A 397 -8.36 -26.03 -3.69
CA LEU A 397 -8.57 -24.61 -3.90
C LEU A 397 -7.53 -23.94 -4.79
N PHE A 398 -6.30 -24.49 -4.82
CA PHE A 398 -5.18 -23.85 -5.49
C PHE A 398 -4.58 -24.71 -6.63
N PHE A 399 -5.26 -25.75 -7.07
CA PHE A 399 -4.81 -26.65 -8.17
C PHE A 399 -3.41 -27.21 -7.99
N GLY A 400 -2.90 -27.30 -6.74
CA GLY A 400 -1.54 -27.71 -6.44
C GLY A 400 -0.49 -26.62 -6.65
N LEU A 401 -0.86 -25.42 -7.03
CA LEU A 401 0.06 -24.31 -7.36
C LEU A 401 0.54 -23.52 -6.13
N ALA A 402 -0.18 -23.60 -5.00
CA ALA A 402 0.23 -22.94 -3.77
C ALA A 402 1.33 -23.75 -3.03
N GLN A 403 2.05 -23.08 -2.14
CA GLN A 403 3.04 -23.70 -1.28
C GLN A 403 2.51 -23.76 0.16
N PRO A 404 2.39 -24.97 0.77
CA PRO A 404 2.08 -25.09 2.18
C PRO A 404 3.10 -24.36 3.05
N THR A 405 2.62 -23.51 3.97
CA THR A 405 3.49 -22.65 4.78
C THR A 405 2.82 -22.23 6.09
N ASN A 406 3.61 -21.73 7.04
CA ASN A 406 3.15 -20.84 8.09
C ASN A 406 3.24 -19.38 7.63
N ASN A 407 2.48 -18.51 8.30
CA ASN A 407 2.59 -17.07 8.12
C ASN A 407 3.93 -16.57 8.68
N THR A 408 4.82 -16.13 7.80
CA THR A 408 6.14 -15.58 8.13
C THR A 408 6.54 -14.55 7.08
N VAL A 409 7.70 -13.93 7.23
CA VAL A 409 8.26 -13.01 6.23
C VAL A 409 8.57 -13.72 4.91
N LEU A 410 8.58 -12.95 3.83
CA LEU A 410 8.85 -13.48 2.48
C LEU A 410 10.28 -14.02 2.36
N PRO A 411 10.52 -15.00 1.47
CA PRO A 411 11.85 -15.61 1.28
C PRO A 411 12.97 -14.62 0.92
N LYS A 412 12.64 -13.49 0.29
CA LYS A 412 13.60 -12.43 -0.05
C LYS A 412 13.96 -11.53 1.14
N SER A 413 13.23 -11.62 2.25
CA SER A 413 13.54 -10.84 3.45
C SER A 413 14.82 -11.34 4.12
N PRO A 414 15.72 -10.46 4.61
CA PRO A 414 16.90 -10.87 5.40
C PRO A 414 16.53 -11.52 6.74
N LEU A 415 15.28 -11.39 7.19
CA LEU A 415 14.76 -12.02 8.41
C LEU A 415 14.15 -13.41 8.14
N PHE A 416 14.11 -13.86 6.88
CA PHE A 416 13.52 -15.13 6.53
C PHE A 416 14.33 -16.30 7.06
N LYS A 417 13.64 -17.27 7.66
CA LYS A 417 14.17 -18.54 8.11
C LYS A 417 13.27 -19.67 7.65
N PRO A 418 13.79 -20.65 6.87
CA PRO A 418 12.99 -21.78 6.37
C PRO A 418 12.27 -22.54 7.49
N GLU A 419 12.94 -22.73 8.64
CA GLU A 419 12.36 -23.44 9.80
C GLU A 419 11.08 -22.76 10.34
N TYR A 420 10.94 -21.42 10.23
CA TYR A 420 9.73 -20.73 10.64
C TYR A 420 8.58 -20.98 9.66
N ARG A 421 8.88 -21.03 8.37
CA ARG A 421 7.91 -21.34 7.33
C ARG A 421 7.40 -22.78 7.43
N GLU A 422 8.28 -23.73 7.81
CA GLU A 422 8.02 -25.16 7.71
C GLU A 422 7.64 -25.81 9.04
N SER A 423 7.67 -25.06 10.17
CA SER A 423 7.34 -25.59 11.49
C SER A 423 5.87 -26.02 11.59
N PHE A 424 5.64 -27.27 12.01
CA PHE A 424 4.30 -27.83 12.30
C PHE A 424 3.29 -27.71 11.15
N ILE A 425 3.73 -27.63 9.87
CA ILE A 425 2.85 -27.55 8.70
C ILE A 425 2.44 -28.91 8.14
N LYS A 426 3.19 -29.98 8.48
CA LYS A 426 2.89 -31.33 8.01
C LYS A 426 1.61 -31.82 8.67
N PHE A 427 0.66 -32.29 7.86
CA PHE A 427 -0.56 -32.90 8.39
C PHE A 427 -0.24 -34.19 9.13
N ASP A 428 -0.42 -34.19 10.44
CA ASP A 428 -0.13 -35.30 11.34
C ASP A 428 -1.15 -35.39 12.47
N VAL A 429 -2.23 -36.10 12.20
CA VAL A 429 -3.34 -36.31 13.17
C VAL A 429 -2.86 -37.02 14.42
N LYS A 430 -1.90 -37.96 14.30
CA LYS A 430 -1.39 -38.71 15.45
C LYS A 430 -0.59 -37.79 16.40
N ALA A 431 0.32 -37.00 15.84
CA ALA A 431 1.11 -36.06 16.64
C ALA A 431 0.21 -34.96 17.25
N ALA A 432 -0.77 -34.46 16.50
CA ALA A 432 -1.73 -33.48 17.00
C ALA A 432 -2.55 -34.03 18.19
N ASN A 433 -3.06 -35.24 18.08
CA ASN A 433 -3.77 -35.89 19.18
C ASN A 433 -2.87 -36.09 20.40
N ALA A 434 -1.62 -36.55 20.22
CA ALA A 434 -0.68 -36.73 21.32
C ALA A 434 -0.42 -35.41 22.11
N LEU A 435 -0.26 -34.29 21.41
CA LEU A 435 -0.11 -32.98 22.06
C LEU A 435 -1.34 -32.57 22.89
N LEU A 436 -2.54 -32.84 22.39
CA LEU A 436 -3.77 -32.56 23.11
C LEU A 436 -3.97 -33.51 24.32
N ASP A 437 -3.59 -34.79 24.19
CA ASP A 437 -3.63 -35.75 25.29
C ASP A 437 -2.62 -35.38 26.40
N GLU A 438 -1.42 -34.93 26.04
CA GLU A 438 -0.40 -34.40 26.98
C GLU A 438 -0.88 -33.14 27.76
N MET A 439 -1.85 -32.42 27.23
CA MET A 439 -2.50 -31.28 27.91
C MET A 439 -3.62 -31.72 28.84
N GLY A 440 -3.95 -33.01 28.94
CA GLY A 440 -5.08 -33.54 29.68
C GLY A 440 -6.42 -33.31 29.00
N LEU A 441 -6.43 -33.06 27.69
CA LEU A 441 -7.64 -32.87 26.88
C LEU A 441 -8.02 -34.18 26.15
N ASP A 442 -7.86 -35.34 26.82
CA ASP A 442 -8.04 -36.68 26.28
C ASP A 442 -9.49 -37.17 26.25
N LYS A 443 -10.36 -36.58 27.10
CA LYS A 443 -11.77 -36.92 27.16
C LYS A 443 -12.54 -36.38 25.95
N ARG A 444 -13.51 -37.19 25.48
CA ARG A 444 -14.37 -36.85 24.33
C ARG A 444 -15.84 -37.09 24.66
N ASP A 445 -16.72 -36.33 24.00
CA ASP A 445 -18.15 -36.55 24.02
C ASP A 445 -18.58 -37.69 23.07
N GLY A 446 -19.91 -37.88 22.93
CA GLY A 446 -20.50 -38.89 22.05
C GLY A 446 -20.23 -38.68 20.55
N ASP A 447 -19.93 -37.47 20.13
CA ASP A 447 -19.62 -37.09 18.75
C ASP A 447 -18.11 -37.09 18.47
N GLY A 448 -17.30 -37.49 19.45
CA GLY A 448 -15.83 -37.56 19.34
C GLY A 448 -15.12 -36.22 19.53
N ILE A 449 -15.84 -35.17 19.94
CA ILE A 449 -15.28 -33.87 20.24
C ILE A 449 -14.65 -33.87 21.63
N ARG A 450 -13.45 -33.32 21.75
CA ARG A 450 -12.72 -33.22 23.04
C ARG A 450 -13.44 -32.31 24.02
N LEU A 451 -13.30 -32.62 25.30
CA LEU A 451 -13.83 -31.80 26.37
C LEU A 451 -12.76 -30.86 26.92
N LEU A 452 -13.14 -29.62 27.17
CA LEU A 452 -12.35 -28.65 27.92
C LEU A 452 -12.22 -29.08 29.41
N PRO A 453 -11.29 -28.51 30.19
CA PRO A 453 -11.12 -28.84 31.60
C PRO A 453 -12.38 -28.67 32.45
N ASP A 454 -13.31 -27.83 32.04
CA ASP A 454 -14.60 -27.60 32.71
C ASP A 454 -15.74 -28.50 32.18
N GLY A 455 -15.45 -29.41 31.26
CA GLY A 455 -16.42 -30.37 30.70
C GLY A 455 -17.21 -29.90 29.49
N ARG A 456 -17.05 -28.65 29.06
CA ARG A 456 -17.67 -28.16 27.81
C ARG A 456 -16.98 -28.79 26.59
N PRO A 457 -17.72 -28.98 25.46
CA PRO A 457 -17.11 -29.46 24.22
C PRO A 457 -16.12 -28.42 23.67
N MET A 458 -15.06 -28.92 23.03
CA MET A 458 -14.03 -28.10 22.38
C MET A 458 -14.52 -27.55 21.04
N GLU A 459 -15.24 -26.45 21.10
CA GLU A 459 -15.86 -25.75 19.97
C GLU A 459 -15.19 -24.40 19.75
N ILE A 460 -14.61 -24.19 18.56
CA ILE A 460 -13.92 -22.96 18.18
C ILE A 460 -14.82 -22.18 17.22
N ILE A 461 -15.05 -20.90 17.54
CA ILE A 461 -15.68 -19.94 16.62
C ILE A 461 -14.58 -19.21 15.89
N VAL A 462 -14.64 -19.24 14.55
CA VAL A 462 -13.71 -18.50 13.67
C VAL A 462 -14.47 -17.36 13.02
N GLU A 463 -14.05 -16.14 13.29
CA GLU A 463 -14.63 -14.94 12.69
C GLU A 463 -13.83 -14.55 11.45
N THR A 464 -14.53 -14.23 10.36
CA THR A 464 -13.96 -13.70 9.11
C THR A 464 -14.68 -12.41 8.72
N THR A 465 -14.10 -11.64 7.79
CA THR A 465 -14.77 -10.46 7.23
C THR A 465 -15.92 -10.82 6.28
N GLY A 466 -16.03 -12.09 5.87
CA GLY A 466 -17.01 -12.56 4.89
C GLY A 466 -16.82 -11.97 3.47
N GLU A 467 -15.73 -11.24 3.23
CA GLU A 467 -15.48 -10.58 1.94
C GLU A 467 -14.86 -11.52 0.89
N ASN A 468 -14.22 -12.60 1.34
CA ASN A 468 -13.52 -13.55 0.48
C ASN A 468 -14.12 -14.97 0.61
N PRO A 469 -14.93 -15.43 -0.36
CA PRO A 469 -15.50 -16.77 -0.34
C PRO A 469 -14.47 -17.92 -0.28
N GLU A 470 -13.25 -17.71 -0.76
CA GLU A 470 -12.20 -18.73 -0.69
C GLU A 470 -11.74 -18.99 0.75
N HIS A 471 -11.86 -17.99 1.63
CA HIS A 471 -11.62 -18.19 3.06
C HIS A 471 -12.66 -19.12 3.67
N ASP A 472 -13.93 -19.00 3.28
CA ASP A 472 -15.03 -19.85 3.78
C ASP A 472 -14.80 -21.31 3.32
N ASP A 473 -14.51 -21.51 2.02
CA ASP A 473 -14.19 -22.84 1.48
C ASP A 473 -12.96 -23.46 2.19
N MET A 474 -11.95 -22.65 2.50
CA MET A 474 -10.76 -23.12 3.24
C MET A 474 -11.12 -23.51 4.68
N LEU A 475 -11.95 -22.72 5.36
CA LEU A 475 -12.36 -22.99 6.73
C LEU A 475 -13.19 -24.27 6.82
N GLU A 476 -14.04 -24.59 5.84
CA GLU A 476 -14.75 -25.87 5.79
C GLU A 476 -13.77 -27.06 5.77
N LEU A 477 -12.75 -27.02 4.89
CA LEU A 477 -11.72 -28.07 4.81
C LEU A 477 -10.88 -28.16 6.09
N ILE A 478 -10.62 -27.03 6.77
CA ILE A 478 -9.94 -26.99 8.07
C ILE A 478 -10.83 -27.63 9.13
N GLY A 479 -12.11 -27.29 9.17
CA GLY A 479 -13.09 -27.84 10.10
C GLY A 479 -13.17 -29.37 10.01
N ASP A 480 -13.26 -29.91 8.80
CA ASP A 480 -13.25 -31.35 8.56
C ASP A 480 -11.93 -32.02 9.01
N SER A 481 -10.82 -31.35 8.82
CA SER A 481 -9.53 -31.84 9.30
C SER A 481 -9.43 -31.80 10.83
N TRP A 482 -9.92 -30.73 11.48
CA TRP A 482 -9.88 -30.58 12.94
C TRP A 482 -10.82 -31.55 13.67
N ARG A 483 -11.92 -31.99 13.06
CA ARG A 483 -12.77 -33.05 13.63
C ARG A 483 -11.97 -34.32 13.91
N LYS A 484 -10.94 -34.67 13.08
CA LYS A 484 -10.08 -35.85 13.27
C LYS A 484 -9.24 -35.76 14.55
N ILE A 485 -9.03 -34.55 15.06
CA ILE A 485 -8.31 -34.31 16.32
C ILE A 485 -9.26 -33.96 17.48
N GLY A 486 -10.58 -34.04 17.25
CA GLY A 486 -11.61 -33.78 18.26
C GLY A 486 -11.89 -32.30 18.52
N VAL A 487 -11.65 -31.45 17.54
CA VAL A 487 -11.98 -30.03 17.59
C VAL A 487 -13.08 -29.73 16.61
N LYS A 488 -14.16 -29.09 17.07
CA LYS A 488 -15.27 -28.63 16.24
C LYS A 488 -15.10 -27.14 15.96
N MET A 489 -15.37 -26.74 14.73
CA MET A 489 -15.26 -25.35 14.29
C MET A 489 -16.60 -24.87 13.72
N TYR A 490 -16.91 -23.60 13.99
CA TYR A 490 -18.04 -22.85 13.43
C TYR A 490 -17.57 -21.59 12.73
#